data_731784c90e55bc11e86b8fcb313612d6
#
_entry.id   731784c90e55bc11e86b8fcb313612d6
#
_cell.length_a   1.000
_cell.length_b   1.000
_cell.length_c   1.000
_cell.angle_alpha   90.00
_cell.angle_beta   90.00
_cell.angle_gamma   90.00
#
_symmetry.space_group_name_H-M   'P 1'
#
loop_
_entity.id
_entity.type
_entity.pdbx_description
1 polymer ?
#
loop_
_entity_poly.entity_id
_entity_poly.type
_entity_poly.pdbx_seq_one_letter_code
_entity_poly.pdbx_strand_id
1 'polypeptide(L)'
;QLSDGLFQRAKLAATSLQRPLEDVLTATLAAALPDVQDAPADMRSELARMTWLSDQDLWAIAGSAMSGRDQEMFAYLSELQSQRDLSDNETAKLDALRQTYGQVTLRKARAYALLSLRGGKPLLVEN
;
A
#
# COMPACT_ATOMS: atom_id res chain seq x y z
N GLN A 1 4.13 9.17 5.61
CA GLN A 1 3.84 10.14 6.65
C GLN A 1 3.49 11.48 6.05
N LEU A 2 2.45 12.12 6.57
CA LEU A 2 2.03 13.42 6.11
C LEU A 2 2.94 14.50 6.67
N SER A 3 3.28 15.49 5.86
CA SER A 3 3.92 16.68 6.34
C SER A 3 2.89 17.52 7.10
N ASP A 4 3.36 18.40 7.98
CA ASP A 4 2.46 19.27 8.74
C ASP A 4 1.61 20.11 7.81
N GLY A 5 2.19 20.65 6.74
CA GLY A 5 1.45 21.46 5.78
C GLY A 5 0.37 20.68 5.08
N LEU A 6 0.67 19.44 4.70
CA LEU A 6 -0.30 18.58 4.03
C LEU A 6 -1.45 18.23 4.98
N PHE A 7 -1.13 17.90 6.23
CA PHE A 7 -2.15 17.59 7.22
C PHE A 7 -3.07 18.80 7.46
N GLN A 8 -2.49 19.98 7.57
CA GLN A 8 -3.28 21.20 7.80
C GLN A 8 -4.21 21.48 6.62
N ARG A 9 -3.74 21.28 5.40
CA ARG A 9 -4.57 21.49 4.23
C ARG A 9 -5.74 20.50 4.19
N ALA A 10 -5.47 19.24 4.54
CA ALA A 10 -6.52 18.25 4.58
C ALA A 10 -7.56 18.60 5.64
N LYS A 11 -7.11 19.06 6.80
CA LYS A 11 -8.00 19.44 7.88
C LYS A 11 -8.88 20.62 7.51
N LEU A 12 -8.29 21.62 6.89
CA LEU A 12 -9.04 22.79 6.43
C LEU A 12 -10.05 22.42 5.36
N ALA A 13 -9.66 21.56 4.42
CA ALA A 13 -10.55 21.11 3.37
C ALA A 13 -11.73 20.35 3.95
N ALA A 14 -11.49 19.51 4.94
CA ALA A 14 -12.57 18.76 5.58
C ALA A 14 -13.56 19.69 6.23
N THR A 15 -13.07 20.72 6.94
CA THR A 15 -13.91 21.71 7.59
C THR A 15 -14.72 22.49 6.57
N SER A 16 -14.06 22.96 5.49
CA SER A 16 -14.71 23.77 4.47
C SER A 16 -15.80 23.00 3.72
N LEU A 17 -15.56 21.72 3.46
CA LEU A 17 -16.49 20.91 2.71
C LEU A 17 -17.49 20.21 3.60
N GLN A 18 -17.37 20.37 4.92
CA GLN A 18 -18.23 19.70 5.89
C GLN A 18 -18.23 18.19 5.69
N ARG A 19 -17.06 17.64 5.40
CA ARG A 19 -16.86 16.21 5.22
C ARG A 19 -16.05 15.68 6.37
N PRO A 20 -16.19 14.38 6.69
CA PRO A 20 -15.35 13.79 7.72
C PRO A 20 -13.88 13.98 7.40
N LEU A 21 -13.08 14.26 8.42
CA LEU A 21 -11.64 14.44 8.24
C LEU A 21 -11.01 13.23 7.61
N GLU A 22 -11.49 12.04 7.98
CA GLU A 22 -10.97 10.80 7.43
C GLU A 22 -11.12 10.73 5.92
N ASP A 23 -12.28 11.20 5.40
CA ASP A 23 -12.52 11.20 3.95
C ASP A 23 -11.48 12.05 3.24
N VAL A 24 -11.26 13.25 3.76
CA VAL A 24 -10.32 14.18 3.14
C VAL A 24 -8.89 13.68 3.30
N LEU A 25 -8.55 13.13 4.47
CA LEU A 25 -7.23 12.59 4.70
C LEU A 25 -6.95 11.42 3.75
N THR A 26 -7.92 10.55 3.54
CA THR A 26 -7.74 9.43 2.63
C THR A 26 -7.52 9.92 1.20
N ALA A 27 -8.33 10.87 0.76
CA ALA A 27 -8.18 11.44 -0.57
C ALA A 27 -6.84 12.18 -0.70
N THR A 28 -6.43 12.90 0.36
CA THR A 28 -5.16 13.61 0.36
C THR A 28 -3.99 12.64 0.33
N LEU A 29 -4.09 11.53 1.07
CA LEU A 29 -3.05 10.50 1.04
C LEU A 29 -2.94 9.89 -0.35
N ALA A 30 -4.08 9.62 -0.99
CA ALA A 30 -4.08 9.09 -2.34
C ALA A 30 -3.39 10.04 -3.30
N ALA A 31 -3.69 11.35 -3.18
CA ALA A 31 -3.08 12.37 -4.03
C ALA A 31 -1.61 12.58 -3.70
N ALA A 32 -1.22 12.31 -2.44
CA ALA A 32 0.15 12.50 -1.98
C ALA A 32 1.01 11.25 -2.11
N LEU A 33 0.43 10.14 -2.57
CA LEU A 33 1.22 8.94 -2.80
C LEU A 33 2.34 9.24 -3.79
N PRO A 34 3.50 8.61 -3.60
CA PRO A 34 4.58 8.82 -4.55
C PRO A 34 4.11 8.53 -5.97
N ASP A 35 4.57 9.35 -6.90
CA ASP A 35 4.34 9.09 -8.31
C ASP A 35 4.86 7.68 -8.61
N VAL A 36 4.24 7.01 -9.59
CA VAL A 36 4.73 5.69 -9.99
C VAL A 36 6.19 5.76 -10.45
N GLN A 37 6.67 6.95 -10.81
CA GLN A 37 8.08 7.14 -11.14
C GLN A 37 9.00 6.87 -9.97
N ASP A 38 8.51 7.00 -8.74
CA ASP A 38 9.30 6.74 -7.54
C ASP A 38 9.24 5.29 -7.12
N ALA A 39 8.42 4.47 -7.79
CA ALA A 39 8.31 3.06 -7.49
C ALA A 39 9.50 2.28 -8.05
N PRO A 40 9.75 1.07 -7.56
CA PRO A 40 10.77 0.21 -8.17
C PRO A 40 10.52 0.07 -9.67
N ALA A 41 11.61 0.09 -10.44
CA ALA A 41 11.51 0.12 -11.89
C ALA A 41 10.68 -1.03 -12.46
N ASP A 42 10.77 -2.20 -11.83
CA ASP A 42 10.06 -3.39 -12.30
C ASP A 42 8.55 -3.30 -12.06
N MET A 43 8.10 -2.34 -11.28
CA MET A 43 6.67 -2.19 -10.97
C MET A 43 6.04 -0.96 -11.61
N ARG A 44 6.83 -0.07 -12.20
CA ARG A 44 6.30 1.21 -12.70
C ARG A 44 5.19 1.02 -13.72
N SER A 45 5.41 0.15 -14.71
CA SER A 45 4.41 -0.08 -15.75
C SER A 45 3.15 -0.69 -15.18
N GLU A 46 3.31 -1.65 -14.28
CA GLU A 46 2.18 -2.32 -13.66
C GLU A 46 1.33 -1.34 -12.85
N LEU A 47 1.99 -0.55 -12.00
CA LEU A 47 1.27 0.40 -11.15
C LEU A 47 0.57 1.47 -11.98
N ALA A 48 1.21 1.93 -13.06
CA ALA A 48 0.61 2.92 -13.93
C ALA A 48 -0.64 2.37 -14.61
N ARG A 49 -0.58 1.12 -15.07
CA ARG A 49 -1.72 0.50 -15.75
C ARG A 49 -2.90 0.24 -14.83
N MET A 50 -2.68 0.17 -13.52
CA MET A 50 -3.76 -0.04 -12.57
C MET A 50 -4.81 1.06 -12.64
N THR A 51 -4.43 2.25 -13.08
CA THR A 51 -5.37 3.37 -13.23
C THR A 51 -6.53 3.01 -14.16
N TRP A 52 -6.31 2.10 -15.09
CA TRP A 52 -7.30 1.72 -16.11
C TRP A 52 -8.09 0.46 -15.75
N LEU A 53 -7.80 -0.16 -14.61
CA LEU A 53 -8.50 -1.37 -14.21
C LEU A 53 -9.91 -1.05 -13.73
N SER A 54 -10.80 -2.04 -13.86
CA SER A 54 -12.15 -1.94 -13.33
C SER A 54 -12.11 -1.95 -11.81
N ASP A 55 -13.19 -1.47 -11.19
CA ASP A 55 -13.31 -1.52 -9.74
C ASP A 55 -13.21 -2.95 -9.24
N GLN A 56 -13.81 -3.90 -9.95
CA GLN A 56 -13.75 -5.31 -9.56
C GLN A 56 -12.32 -5.81 -9.53
N ASP A 57 -11.53 -5.46 -10.54
CA ASP A 57 -10.13 -5.87 -10.58
C ASP A 57 -9.32 -5.22 -9.47
N LEU A 58 -9.60 -3.95 -9.19
CA LEU A 58 -8.91 -3.24 -8.12
C LEU A 58 -9.26 -3.84 -6.76
N TRP A 59 -10.53 -4.22 -6.56
CA TRP A 59 -10.93 -4.88 -5.31
C TRP A 59 -10.22 -6.22 -5.14
N ALA A 60 -10.02 -6.95 -6.22
CA ALA A 60 -9.29 -8.22 -6.16
C ALA A 60 -7.85 -7.98 -5.74
N ILE A 61 -7.21 -6.94 -6.28
CA ILE A 61 -5.84 -6.61 -5.88
C ILE A 61 -5.79 -6.14 -4.43
N ALA A 62 -6.76 -5.31 -4.02
CA ALA A 62 -6.80 -4.80 -2.65
C ALA A 62 -6.93 -5.93 -1.64
N GLY A 63 -7.60 -7.02 -2.01
CA GLY A 63 -7.74 -8.19 -1.15
C GLY A 63 -6.64 -9.22 -1.29
N SER A 64 -5.65 -8.98 -2.14
CA SER A 64 -4.59 -9.95 -2.37
C SER A 64 -3.60 -9.97 -1.21
N ALA A 65 -2.82 -11.04 -1.14
CA ALA A 65 -1.78 -11.20 -0.13
C ALA A 65 -0.74 -12.15 -0.67
N MET A 66 0.41 -12.22 0.01
CA MET A 66 1.38 -13.25 -0.29
C MET A 66 0.72 -14.62 -0.07
N SER A 67 1.20 -15.64 -0.77
CA SER A 67 0.72 -17.00 -0.55
C SER A 67 0.90 -17.37 0.92
N GLY A 68 0.06 -18.30 1.41
CA GLY A 68 0.19 -18.77 2.78
C GLY A 68 1.57 -19.36 3.04
N ARG A 69 2.12 -20.04 2.04
CA ARG A 69 3.46 -20.62 2.15
C ARG A 69 4.53 -19.54 2.35
N ASP A 70 4.44 -18.45 1.59
CA ASP A 70 5.40 -17.35 1.72
C ASP A 70 5.22 -16.62 3.03
N GLN A 71 3.98 -16.46 3.49
CA GLN A 71 3.72 -15.84 4.79
C GLN A 71 4.34 -16.64 5.92
N GLU A 72 4.17 -17.97 5.87
CA GLU A 72 4.74 -18.84 6.89
C GLU A 72 6.26 -18.80 6.88
N MET A 73 6.86 -18.82 5.71
CA MET A 73 8.31 -18.77 5.58
C MET A 73 8.84 -17.42 6.06
N PHE A 74 8.15 -16.34 5.72
CA PHE A 74 8.54 -15.00 6.16
C PHE A 74 8.53 -14.91 7.68
N ALA A 75 7.46 -15.41 8.31
CA ALA A 75 7.34 -15.41 9.76
C ALA A 75 8.44 -16.27 10.40
N TYR A 76 8.69 -17.44 9.82
CA TYR A 76 9.72 -18.35 10.33
C TYR A 76 11.10 -17.70 10.30
N LEU A 77 11.47 -17.14 9.15
CA LEU A 77 12.81 -16.54 9.01
C LEU A 77 12.95 -15.28 9.85
N SER A 78 11.89 -14.51 9.99
CA SER A 78 11.92 -13.32 10.85
C SER A 78 12.13 -13.68 12.30
N GLU A 79 11.45 -14.74 12.75
CA GLU A 79 11.60 -15.22 14.12
C GLU A 79 13.02 -15.77 14.33
N LEU A 80 13.50 -16.53 13.35
CA LEU A 80 14.83 -17.13 13.43
C LEU A 80 15.91 -16.05 13.52
N GLN A 81 15.73 -14.96 12.77
CA GLN A 81 16.68 -13.85 12.77
C GLN A 81 16.78 -13.20 14.15
N SER A 82 15.70 -13.20 14.92
CA SER A 82 15.71 -12.65 16.27
C SER A 82 16.45 -13.54 17.26
N GLN A 83 16.71 -14.81 16.90
CA GLN A 83 17.33 -15.77 17.78
C GLN A 83 18.78 -16.03 17.45
N ARG A 84 19.18 -15.90 16.19
CA ARG A 84 20.54 -16.13 15.73
C ARG A 84 20.76 -15.47 14.40
N ASP A 85 22.02 -15.42 13.96
CA ASP A 85 22.35 -14.95 12.64
C ASP A 85 21.87 -15.95 11.60
N LEU A 86 21.36 -15.42 10.49
CA LEU A 86 20.90 -16.26 9.39
C LEU A 86 22.08 -16.66 8.51
N SER A 87 22.00 -17.85 7.91
CA SER A 87 22.95 -18.24 6.88
C SER A 87 22.76 -17.38 5.64
N ASP A 88 23.71 -17.47 4.70
CA ASP A 88 23.62 -16.71 3.46
C ASP A 88 22.36 -17.09 2.67
N ASN A 89 22.05 -18.38 2.62
CA ASN A 89 20.83 -18.85 1.94
C ASN A 89 19.59 -18.33 2.62
N GLU A 90 19.56 -18.35 3.94
CA GLU A 90 18.41 -17.85 4.70
C GLU A 90 18.25 -16.35 4.52
N THR A 91 19.34 -15.62 4.51
CA THR A 91 19.30 -14.17 4.29
C THR A 91 18.75 -13.85 2.90
N ALA A 92 19.23 -14.55 1.87
CA ALA A 92 18.76 -14.33 0.51
C ALA A 92 17.27 -14.62 0.39
N LYS A 93 16.82 -15.69 1.05
CA LYS A 93 15.39 -16.05 1.02
C LYS A 93 14.55 -15.01 1.73
N LEU A 94 15.00 -14.54 2.89
CA LEU A 94 14.26 -13.51 3.63
C LEU A 94 14.21 -12.21 2.84
N ASP A 95 15.30 -11.83 2.20
CA ASP A 95 15.31 -10.62 1.36
C ASP A 95 14.33 -10.73 0.20
N ALA A 96 14.27 -11.90 -0.45
CA ALA A 96 13.33 -12.12 -1.53
C ALA A 96 11.89 -12.03 -1.03
N LEU A 97 11.62 -12.57 0.15
CA LEU A 97 10.27 -12.50 0.73
C LEU A 97 9.90 -11.07 1.12
N ARG A 98 10.85 -10.30 1.64
CA ARG A 98 10.62 -8.89 1.93
C ARG A 98 10.28 -8.11 0.67
N GLN A 99 10.98 -8.42 -0.43
CA GLN A 99 10.70 -7.77 -1.69
C GLN A 99 9.28 -8.11 -2.18
N THR A 100 8.93 -9.39 -2.11
CA THR A 100 7.57 -9.82 -2.49
C THR A 100 6.52 -9.13 -1.63
N TYR A 101 6.74 -9.07 -0.33
CA TYR A 101 5.83 -8.40 0.59
C TYR A 101 5.66 -6.93 0.22
N GLY A 102 6.77 -6.26 -0.08
CA GLY A 102 6.74 -4.86 -0.47
C GLY A 102 5.96 -4.65 -1.77
N GLN A 103 6.13 -5.54 -2.74
CA GLN A 103 5.41 -5.45 -4.00
C GLN A 103 3.91 -5.63 -3.79
N VAL A 104 3.51 -6.63 -3.00
CA VAL A 104 2.10 -6.87 -2.69
C VAL A 104 1.52 -5.66 -1.98
N THR A 105 2.24 -5.14 -0.98
CA THR A 105 1.80 -3.99 -0.21
C THR A 105 1.59 -2.78 -1.11
N LEU A 106 2.52 -2.54 -2.03
CA LEU A 106 2.45 -1.39 -2.91
C LEU A 106 1.26 -1.50 -3.88
N ARG A 107 1.01 -2.70 -4.41
CA ARG A 107 -0.15 -2.92 -5.27
C ARG A 107 -1.46 -2.69 -4.51
N LYS A 108 -1.54 -3.21 -3.30
CA LYS A 108 -2.74 -3.05 -2.48
C LYS A 108 -2.98 -1.58 -2.13
N ALA A 109 -1.93 -0.88 -1.75
CA ALA A 109 -2.05 0.54 -1.42
C ALA A 109 -2.54 1.33 -2.62
N ARG A 110 -2.00 1.04 -3.81
CA ARG A 110 -2.42 1.72 -5.02
C ARG A 110 -3.88 1.40 -5.35
N ALA A 111 -4.28 0.14 -5.20
CA ALA A 111 -5.66 -0.26 -5.46
C ALA A 111 -6.62 0.47 -4.52
N TYR A 112 -6.32 0.50 -3.24
CA TYR A 112 -7.16 1.23 -2.28
C TYR A 112 -7.23 2.71 -2.62
N ALA A 113 -6.10 3.31 -2.98
CA ALA A 113 -6.06 4.73 -3.32
C ALA A 113 -6.94 5.03 -4.53
N LEU A 114 -6.85 4.21 -5.58
CA LEU A 114 -7.65 4.41 -6.78
C LEU A 114 -9.13 4.22 -6.50
N LEU A 115 -9.47 3.18 -5.74
CA LEU A 115 -10.87 2.94 -5.37
C LEU A 115 -11.42 4.08 -4.52
N SER A 116 -10.62 4.57 -3.59
CA SER A 116 -11.01 5.67 -2.72
C SER A 116 -11.28 6.93 -3.55
N LEU A 117 -10.41 7.23 -4.50
CA LEU A 117 -10.61 8.37 -5.38
C LEU A 117 -11.87 8.24 -6.21
N ARG A 118 -12.12 7.05 -6.76
CA ARG A 118 -13.30 6.80 -7.59
C ARG A 118 -14.58 6.88 -6.78
N GLY A 119 -14.56 6.30 -5.57
CA GLY A 119 -15.74 6.25 -4.73
C GLY A 119 -15.98 7.48 -3.91
N GLY A 120 -14.97 8.32 -3.72
CA GLY A 120 -15.07 9.48 -2.85
C GLY A 120 -15.22 9.14 -1.39
N LYS A 121 -14.83 7.92 -1.00
CA LYS A 121 -14.96 7.43 0.37
C LYS A 121 -13.65 6.86 0.86
N PRO A 122 -13.35 7.00 2.15
CA PRO A 122 -12.19 6.35 2.73
C PRO A 122 -12.48 4.86 2.95
N LEU A 123 -11.76 4.00 2.25
CA LEU A 123 -12.00 2.56 2.33
C LEU A 123 -11.44 1.96 3.61
N LEU A 124 -10.46 2.61 4.21
CA LEU A 124 -9.80 2.07 5.39
C LEU A 124 -10.64 2.13 6.65
N VAL A 125 -11.69 2.96 6.65
CA VAL A 125 -12.60 3.05 7.79
C VAL A 125 -13.92 2.35 7.51
N GLU A 126 -14.00 1.68 6.39
CA GLU A 126 -15.18 0.93 5.99
C GLU A 126 -15.18 -0.42 6.69
N ASN A 127 -16.28 -0.80 7.29
CA ASN A 127 -16.38 -2.08 7.98
C ASN A 127 -17.64 -2.81 7.60
#